data_7b5d1eafef3fbc694d4e88e9fdd13817
#
_entry.id   7b5d1eafef3fbc694d4e88e9fdd13817
#
_cell.length_a   1.000
_cell.length_b   1.000
_cell.length_c   1.000
_cell.angle_alpha   90.00
_cell.angle_beta   90.00
_cell.angle_gamma   90.00
#
_symmetry.space_group_name_H-M   'P 1'
#
loop_
_entity.id
_entity.type
_entity.pdbx_description
1 polymer ?
#
loop_
_entity_poly.entity_id
_entity_poly.type
_entity_poly.pdbx_seq_one_letter_code
_entity_poly.pdbx_strand_id
1 'polypeptide(L)'
;ERQKHLVSLNKQLKNLNTEWVFRMMDTDSPLREKMTLFWNNHFACREEGNPYFAQVLNNIQRKNALGDFKILLIEVSKSASMLNFLNNQQNKKGRPNENFARELMELFTLGRGNYSEKDIKESARAFTGWSHDAAGNFEFNPKNHDNGIKAFFGKEGNFSGEDIIDMILQKPEAAIFIARKAYRFFVNDVPNETHVQELGNHFFKNK
;
A
#
# COMPACT_ATOMS: atom_id res chain seq x y z
N GLU A 1 -24.98 18.16 14.57
CA GLU A 1 -25.04 16.88 13.83
C GLU A 1 -23.64 16.38 13.45
N ARG A 2 -22.80 17.17 12.75
CA ARG A 2 -21.44 16.78 12.33
C ARG A 2 -20.57 16.29 13.48
N GLN A 3 -20.62 16.95 14.64
CA GLN A 3 -19.81 16.56 15.80
C GLN A 3 -20.28 15.23 16.42
N LYS A 4 -21.58 14.98 16.49
CA LYS A 4 -22.14 13.68 16.93
C LYS A 4 -21.76 12.56 15.99
N HIS A 5 -21.77 12.82 14.69
CA HIS A 5 -21.34 11.85 13.67
C HIS A 5 -19.86 11.49 13.84
N LEU A 6 -18.96 12.46 13.98
CA LEU A 6 -17.53 12.23 14.21
C LEU A 6 -17.27 11.41 15.49
N VAL A 7 -17.98 11.71 16.58
CA VAL A 7 -17.88 10.93 17.83
C VAL A 7 -18.30 9.47 17.61
N SER A 8 -19.38 9.24 16.85
CA SER A 8 -19.83 7.89 16.50
C SER A 8 -18.78 7.12 15.67
N LEU A 9 -18.19 7.76 14.64
CA LEU A 9 -17.14 7.15 13.81
C LEU A 9 -15.91 6.79 14.64
N ASN A 10 -15.43 7.69 15.49
CA ASN A 10 -14.31 7.42 16.37
C ASN A 10 -14.57 6.28 17.34
N LYS A 11 -15.80 6.15 17.86
CA LYS A 11 -16.19 5.01 18.70
C LYS A 11 -16.15 3.70 17.93
N GLN A 12 -16.63 3.68 16.68
CA GLN A 12 -16.59 2.50 15.82
C GLN A 12 -15.14 2.07 15.51
N LEU A 13 -14.27 3.02 15.14
CA LEU A 13 -12.84 2.73 14.91
C LEU A 13 -12.16 2.19 16.19
N LYS A 14 -12.46 2.76 17.35
CA LYS A 14 -11.95 2.25 18.63
C LYS A 14 -12.42 0.81 18.88
N ASN A 15 -13.67 0.50 18.61
CA ASN A 15 -14.21 -0.86 18.76
C ASN A 15 -13.49 -1.83 17.82
N LEU A 16 -13.29 -1.48 16.54
CA LEU A 16 -12.54 -2.31 15.59
C LEU A 16 -11.13 -2.62 16.09
N ASN A 17 -10.43 -1.63 16.62
CA ASN A 17 -9.09 -1.82 17.19
C ASN A 17 -9.13 -2.75 18.42
N THR A 18 -10.12 -2.59 19.28
CA THR A 18 -10.30 -3.46 20.46
C THR A 18 -10.59 -4.91 20.05
N GLU A 19 -11.48 -5.12 19.11
CA GLU A 19 -11.81 -6.43 18.53
C GLU A 19 -10.58 -7.10 17.92
N TRP A 20 -9.75 -6.31 17.23
CA TRP A 20 -8.51 -6.83 16.66
C TRP A 20 -7.50 -7.23 17.74
N VAL A 21 -7.38 -6.47 18.83
CA VAL A 21 -6.54 -6.86 19.97
C VAL A 21 -7.00 -8.19 20.55
N PHE A 22 -8.31 -8.38 20.80
CA PHE A 22 -8.84 -9.65 21.28
C PHE A 22 -8.55 -10.79 20.30
N ARG A 23 -8.71 -10.58 19.01
CA ARG A 23 -8.35 -11.57 17.98
C ARG A 23 -6.85 -11.94 18.05
N MET A 24 -5.95 -10.98 18.22
CA MET A 24 -4.52 -11.25 18.38
C MET A 24 -4.20 -12.08 19.62
N MET A 25 -4.99 -11.95 20.69
CA MET A 25 -4.80 -12.70 21.93
C MET A 25 -5.36 -14.13 21.85
N ASP A 26 -6.45 -14.33 21.11
CA ASP A 26 -7.21 -15.58 21.06
C ASP A 26 -7.22 -16.19 19.64
N THR A 27 -6.07 -16.22 18.97
CA THR A 27 -5.96 -16.73 17.60
C THR A 27 -5.18 -18.04 17.52
N ASP A 28 -5.69 -19.00 16.72
CA ASP A 28 -4.95 -20.21 16.35
C ASP A 28 -3.84 -19.94 15.31
N SER A 29 -3.74 -18.70 14.81
CA SER A 29 -2.78 -18.30 13.78
C SER A 29 -1.97 -17.05 14.18
N PRO A 30 -1.18 -17.11 15.27
CA PRO A 30 -0.50 -15.94 15.83
C PRO A 30 0.48 -15.26 14.85
N LEU A 31 1.17 -16.05 14.02
CA LEU A 31 2.07 -15.48 13.01
C LEU A 31 1.29 -14.65 11.98
N ARG A 32 0.12 -15.10 11.54
CA ARG A 32 -0.73 -14.35 10.61
C ARG A 32 -1.15 -13.00 11.19
N GLU A 33 -1.62 -12.98 12.44
CA GLU A 33 -2.02 -11.72 13.10
C GLU A 33 -0.81 -10.79 13.34
N LYS A 34 0.34 -11.35 13.71
CA LYS A 34 1.57 -10.57 13.86
C LYS A 34 2.04 -9.96 12.53
N MET A 35 1.96 -10.73 11.43
CA MET A 35 2.26 -10.21 10.09
C MET A 35 1.20 -9.19 9.63
N THR A 36 -0.07 -9.39 9.99
CA THR A 36 -1.12 -8.39 9.72
C THR A 36 -0.80 -7.07 10.40
N LEU A 37 -0.33 -7.11 11.65
CA LEU A 37 0.10 -5.91 12.39
C LEU A 37 1.32 -5.25 11.72
N PHE A 38 2.28 -6.04 11.25
CA PHE A 38 3.41 -5.54 10.49
C PHE A 38 2.95 -4.80 9.21
N TRP A 39 2.07 -5.42 8.41
CA TRP A 39 1.55 -4.80 7.20
C TRP A 39 0.69 -3.57 7.47
N ASN A 40 -0.08 -3.56 8.56
CA ASN A 40 -0.85 -2.38 8.97
C ASN A 40 0.06 -1.19 9.31
N ASN A 41 1.18 -1.44 9.98
CA ASN A 41 2.20 -0.42 10.25
C ASN A 41 2.93 0.01 8.97
N HIS A 42 3.19 -0.94 8.06
CA HIS A 42 3.89 -0.68 6.81
C HIS A 42 3.04 0.17 5.85
N PHE A 43 1.78 -0.20 5.67
CA PHE A 43 0.79 0.51 4.86
C PHE A 43 -0.07 1.45 5.73
N ALA A 44 0.59 2.23 6.59
CA ALA A 44 -0.11 3.13 7.49
C ALA A 44 -1.07 4.03 6.71
N CYS A 45 -2.35 3.93 7.05
CA CYS A 45 -3.43 4.66 6.41
C CYS A 45 -4.35 5.23 7.49
N ARG A 46 -4.60 6.54 7.43
CA ARG A 46 -5.53 7.19 8.33
C ARG A 46 -6.92 7.18 7.72
N GLU A 47 -7.84 6.47 8.34
CA GLU A 47 -9.26 6.50 7.94
C GLU A 47 -10.01 7.55 8.75
N GLU A 48 -10.54 8.56 8.07
CA GLU A 48 -11.28 9.66 8.71
C GLU A 48 -12.79 9.63 8.46
N GLY A 49 -13.24 8.82 7.50
CA GLY A 49 -14.60 8.95 7.00
C GLY A 49 -15.47 7.71 7.14
N ASN A 50 -14.91 6.52 7.04
CA ASN A 50 -15.71 5.29 7.01
C ASN A 50 -15.00 4.11 7.70
N PRO A 51 -15.39 3.77 8.94
CA PRO A 51 -14.80 2.62 9.67
C PRO A 51 -14.89 1.29 8.92
N TYR A 52 -15.86 1.11 8.05
CA TYR A 52 -15.97 -0.07 7.19
C TYR A 52 -14.77 -0.19 6.24
N PHE A 53 -14.28 0.92 5.67
CA PHE A 53 -13.10 0.89 4.80
C PHE A 53 -11.84 0.49 5.57
N ALA A 54 -11.67 0.96 6.83
CA ALA A 54 -10.60 0.51 7.71
C ALA A 54 -10.66 -1.01 7.95
N GLN A 55 -11.85 -1.55 8.19
CA GLN A 55 -12.05 -2.99 8.36
C GLN A 55 -11.71 -3.77 7.09
N VAL A 56 -12.14 -3.28 5.92
CA VAL A 56 -11.83 -3.89 4.62
C VAL A 56 -10.31 -3.92 4.40
N LEU A 57 -9.61 -2.80 4.64
CA LEU A 57 -8.15 -2.74 4.53
C LEU A 57 -7.46 -3.72 5.46
N ASN A 58 -7.88 -3.81 6.72
CA ASN A 58 -7.34 -4.77 7.68
C ASN A 58 -7.57 -6.23 7.23
N ASN A 59 -8.74 -6.53 6.65
CA ASN A 59 -9.05 -7.86 6.11
C ASN A 59 -8.19 -8.20 4.87
N ILE A 60 -7.92 -7.23 3.99
CA ILE A 60 -6.98 -7.39 2.87
C ILE A 60 -5.58 -7.74 3.38
N GLN A 61 -5.09 -7.00 4.36
CA GLN A 61 -3.78 -7.23 4.96
C GLN A 61 -3.70 -8.62 5.63
N ARG A 62 -4.74 -9.04 6.36
CA ARG A 62 -4.82 -10.36 7.02
C ARG A 62 -4.89 -11.51 6.03
N LYS A 63 -5.71 -11.39 5.00
CA LYS A 63 -5.84 -12.40 3.94
C LYS A 63 -4.49 -12.68 3.29
N ASN A 64 -3.73 -11.63 3.00
CA ASN A 64 -2.47 -11.69 2.28
C ASN A 64 -1.23 -11.66 3.21
N ALA A 65 -1.41 -11.75 4.52
CA ALA A 65 -0.33 -11.52 5.50
C ALA A 65 0.89 -12.42 5.31
N LEU A 66 0.70 -13.64 4.84
CA LEU A 66 1.73 -14.66 4.59
C LEU A 66 1.76 -15.09 3.11
N GLY A 67 1.20 -14.27 2.23
CA GLY A 67 1.10 -14.55 0.80
C GLY A 67 2.09 -13.76 -0.04
N ASP A 68 1.78 -13.67 -1.32
CA ASP A 68 2.55 -12.92 -2.31
C ASP A 68 2.45 -11.41 -2.06
N PHE A 69 3.62 -10.75 -1.98
CA PHE A 69 3.68 -9.31 -1.68
C PHE A 69 3.10 -8.45 -2.81
N LYS A 70 3.23 -8.88 -4.07
CA LYS A 70 2.62 -8.17 -5.22
C LYS A 70 1.10 -8.14 -5.08
N ILE A 71 0.50 -9.27 -4.74
CA ILE A 71 -0.97 -9.36 -4.55
C ILE A 71 -1.40 -8.45 -3.40
N LEU A 72 -0.69 -8.52 -2.26
CA LEU A 72 -0.95 -7.63 -1.13
C LEU A 72 -0.85 -6.16 -1.54
N LEU A 73 0.22 -5.77 -2.21
CA LEU A 73 0.47 -4.39 -2.62
C LEU A 73 -0.62 -3.88 -3.58
N ILE A 74 -1.04 -4.68 -4.56
CA ILE A 74 -2.12 -4.33 -5.50
C ILE A 74 -3.46 -4.18 -4.75
N GLU A 75 -3.84 -5.16 -3.91
CA GLU A 75 -5.11 -5.11 -3.18
C GLU A 75 -5.17 -3.92 -2.20
N VAL A 76 -4.07 -3.63 -1.50
CA VAL A 76 -3.95 -2.44 -0.63
C VAL A 76 -4.04 -1.15 -1.44
N SER A 77 -3.32 -1.06 -2.57
CA SER A 77 -3.32 0.12 -3.46
C SER A 77 -4.71 0.43 -4.03
N LYS A 78 -5.52 -0.60 -4.26
CA LYS A 78 -6.89 -0.50 -4.78
C LYS A 78 -7.94 -0.31 -3.69
N SER A 79 -7.58 -0.41 -2.41
CA SER A 79 -8.52 -0.23 -1.31
C SER A 79 -9.05 1.21 -1.22
N ALA A 80 -10.33 1.38 -0.87
CA ALA A 80 -10.94 2.69 -0.72
C ALA A 80 -10.21 3.56 0.33
N SER A 81 -9.77 2.96 1.45
CA SER A 81 -8.97 3.66 2.46
C SER A 81 -7.70 4.27 1.87
N MET A 82 -6.92 3.50 1.11
CA MET A 82 -5.66 3.97 0.54
C MET A 82 -5.89 5.02 -0.56
N LEU A 83 -6.87 4.78 -1.44
CA LEU A 83 -7.24 5.74 -2.48
C LEU A 83 -7.70 7.07 -1.90
N ASN A 84 -8.47 7.06 -0.80
CA ASN A 84 -8.90 8.27 -0.09
C ASN A 84 -7.73 8.95 0.61
N PHE A 85 -6.95 8.20 1.38
CA PHE A 85 -5.84 8.73 2.19
C PHE A 85 -4.81 9.46 1.33
N LEU A 86 -4.49 8.91 0.16
CA LEU A 86 -3.51 9.49 -0.76
C LEU A 86 -4.13 10.31 -1.90
N ASN A 87 -5.43 10.58 -1.83
CA ASN A 87 -6.19 11.40 -2.80
C ASN A 87 -6.09 10.91 -4.25
N ASN A 88 -5.95 9.61 -4.47
CA ASN A 88 -5.78 9.09 -5.84
C ASN A 88 -7.06 9.20 -6.69
N GLN A 89 -8.28 9.27 -6.08
CA GLN A 89 -9.50 9.56 -6.84
C GLN A 89 -9.49 10.96 -7.50
N GLN A 90 -8.60 11.85 -7.06
CA GLN A 90 -8.38 13.15 -7.71
C GLN A 90 -7.32 13.09 -8.83
N ASN A 91 -6.65 11.95 -8.99
CA ASN A 91 -5.62 11.71 -9.99
C ASN A 91 -6.27 11.42 -11.35
N LYS A 92 -6.25 12.41 -12.26
CA LYS A 92 -6.95 12.37 -13.55
C LYS A 92 -6.03 12.78 -14.68
N LYS A 93 -6.30 12.25 -15.89
CA LYS A 93 -5.66 12.69 -17.12
C LYS A 93 -5.66 14.21 -17.24
N GLY A 94 -4.50 14.77 -17.59
CA GLY A 94 -4.29 16.22 -17.73
C GLY A 94 -4.08 16.96 -16.40
N ARG A 95 -4.38 16.31 -15.26
CA ARG A 95 -4.13 16.84 -13.90
C ARG A 95 -3.71 15.71 -12.95
N PRO A 96 -2.57 15.07 -13.18
CA PRO A 96 -2.12 13.99 -12.33
C PRO A 96 -1.81 14.47 -10.92
N ASN A 97 -2.12 13.62 -9.93
CA ASN A 97 -1.79 13.80 -8.52
C ASN A 97 -0.67 12.82 -8.15
N GLU A 98 0.48 13.33 -7.75
CA GLU A 98 1.69 12.55 -7.50
C GLU A 98 1.71 11.86 -6.13
N ASN A 99 0.81 12.21 -5.22
CA ASN A 99 0.89 11.78 -3.83
C ASN A 99 0.94 10.25 -3.69
N PHE A 100 -0.01 9.55 -4.31
CA PHE A 100 -0.04 8.08 -4.28
C PHE A 100 1.24 7.47 -4.86
N ALA A 101 1.68 7.94 -6.03
CA ALA A 101 2.86 7.43 -6.70
C ALA A 101 4.15 7.65 -5.89
N ARG A 102 4.27 8.79 -5.23
CA ARG A 102 5.38 9.12 -4.34
C ARG A 102 5.41 8.18 -3.14
N GLU A 103 4.30 8.03 -2.42
CA GLU A 103 4.24 7.18 -1.24
C GLU A 103 4.43 5.69 -1.58
N LEU A 104 3.93 5.24 -2.72
CA LEU A 104 4.16 3.89 -3.22
C LEU A 104 5.66 3.58 -3.34
N MET A 105 6.44 4.49 -3.92
CA MET A 105 7.88 4.30 -4.09
C MET A 105 8.66 4.59 -2.80
N GLU A 106 8.32 5.65 -2.08
CA GLU A 106 9.10 6.10 -0.92
C GLU A 106 8.84 5.27 0.33
N LEU A 107 7.55 5.07 0.70
CA LEU A 107 7.18 4.46 1.98
C LEU A 107 6.84 2.97 1.86
N PHE A 108 6.35 2.52 0.68
CA PHE A 108 5.80 1.18 0.57
C PHE A 108 6.70 0.20 -0.18
N THR A 109 7.67 0.66 -0.99
CA THR A 109 8.45 -0.27 -1.79
C THR A 109 9.96 -0.02 -1.85
N LEU A 110 10.42 1.12 -2.32
CA LEU A 110 11.82 1.34 -2.68
C LEU A 110 12.64 2.08 -1.63
N GLY A 111 11.98 2.98 -0.87
CA GLY A 111 12.70 3.96 -0.04
C GLY A 111 13.33 5.08 -0.88
N ARG A 112 13.74 6.14 -0.21
CA ARG A 112 14.35 7.32 -0.85
C ARG A 112 15.62 6.98 -1.61
N GLY A 113 15.85 7.69 -2.72
CA GLY A 113 17.09 7.58 -3.51
C GLY A 113 17.08 6.50 -4.60
N ASN A 114 16.04 5.68 -4.68
CA ASN A 114 15.94 4.58 -5.65
C ASN A 114 15.01 4.88 -6.85
N TYR A 115 14.56 6.13 -6.98
CA TYR A 115 13.72 6.64 -8.06
C TYR A 115 13.99 8.13 -8.26
N SER A 116 13.56 8.68 -9.39
CA SER A 116 13.67 10.10 -9.74
C SER A 116 12.31 10.81 -9.64
N GLU A 117 12.31 12.15 -9.60
CA GLU A 117 11.09 12.95 -9.69
C GLU A 117 10.34 12.72 -11.03
N LYS A 118 11.07 12.38 -12.10
CA LYS A 118 10.47 11.98 -13.37
C LYS A 118 9.69 10.68 -13.21
N ASP A 119 10.25 9.68 -12.51
CA ASP A 119 9.56 8.41 -12.26
C ASP A 119 8.27 8.63 -11.45
N ILE A 120 8.27 9.54 -10.47
CA ILE A 120 7.03 9.89 -9.72
C ILE A 120 5.97 10.45 -10.66
N LYS A 121 6.31 11.44 -11.50
CA LYS A 121 5.37 12.08 -12.43
C LYS A 121 4.79 11.10 -13.43
N GLU A 122 5.64 10.27 -14.03
CA GLU A 122 5.23 9.30 -15.02
C GLU A 122 4.38 8.17 -14.41
N SER A 123 4.74 7.69 -13.20
CA SER A 123 3.92 6.69 -12.49
C SER A 123 2.58 7.28 -12.03
N ALA A 124 2.52 8.54 -11.60
CA ALA A 124 1.25 9.19 -11.27
C ALA A 124 0.28 9.19 -12.46
N ARG A 125 0.77 9.41 -13.70
CA ARG A 125 -0.02 9.27 -14.93
C ARG A 125 -0.58 7.87 -15.12
N ALA A 126 0.17 6.83 -14.74
CA ALA A 126 -0.25 5.45 -14.84
C ALA A 126 -1.38 5.09 -13.86
N PHE A 127 -1.43 5.73 -12.69
CA PHE A 127 -2.48 5.55 -11.69
C PHE A 127 -3.71 6.45 -11.90
N THR A 128 -3.74 7.27 -12.95
CA THR A 128 -4.92 8.08 -13.26
C THR A 128 -6.14 7.19 -13.53
N GLY A 129 -7.31 7.63 -13.07
CA GLY A 129 -8.57 6.91 -13.26
C GLY A 129 -8.83 5.79 -12.24
N TRP A 130 -7.90 5.49 -11.33
CA TRP A 130 -8.16 4.59 -10.20
C TRP A 130 -9.04 5.30 -9.17
N SER A 131 -10.15 4.66 -8.80
CA SER A 131 -11.17 5.21 -7.92
C SER A 131 -11.89 4.07 -7.18
N HIS A 132 -12.92 4.40 -6.44
CA HIS A 132 -13.82 3.42 -5.83
C HIS A 132 -15.26 3.96 -5.87
N ASP A 133 -16.25 3.05 -5.80
CA ASP A 133 -17.66 3.37 -5.65
C ASP A 133 -18.02 3.77 -4.19
N ALA A 134 -19.28 4.08 -3.95
CA ALA A 134 -19.77 4.44 -2.61
C ALA A 134 -19.70 3.29 -1.59
N ALA A 135 -19.66 2.04 -2.06
CA ALA A 135 -19.52 0.85 -1.22
C ALA A 135 -18.04 0.52 -0.93
N GLY A 136 -17.08 1.20 -1.58
CA GLY A 136 -15.64 1.00 -1.43
C GLY A 136 -15.06 -0.03 -2.37
N ASN A 137 -15.82 -0.50 -3.38
CA ASN A 137 -15.28 -1.37 -4.41
C ASN A 137 -14.42 -0.56 -5.37
N PHE A 138 -13.28 -1.12 -5.74
CA PHE A 138 -12.40 -0.49 -6.72
C PHE A 138 -13.09 -0.30 -8.08
N GLU A 139 -12.93 0.89 -8.64
CA GLU A 139 -13.39 1.23 -9.98
C GLU A 139 -12.25 1.84 -10.80
N PHE A 140 -12.12 1.39 -12.05
CA PHE A 140 -11.27 2.02 -13.04
C PHE A 140 -12.11 2.87 -14.00
N ASN A 141 -11.82 4.18 -14.04
CA ASN A 141 -12.50 5.11 -14.97
C ASN A 141 -11.61 5.40 -16.19
N PRO A 142 -11.84 4.76 -17.34
CA PRO A 142 -11.00 4.93 -18.53
C PRO A 142 -11.04 6.34 -19.11
N LYS A 143 -12.11 7.12 -18.89
CA LYS A 143 -12.20 8.51 -19.34
C LYS A 143 -11.22 9.43 -18.59
N ASN A 144 -10.91 9.07 -17.34
CA ASN A 144 -9.96 9.80 -16.49
C ASN A 144 -8.53 9.25 -16.60
N HIS A 145 -8.31 8.15 -17.33
CA HIS A 145 -6.98 7.53 -17.47
C HIS A 145 -6.14 8.18 -18.57
N ASP A 146 -4.86 8.36 -18.30
CA ASP A 146 -3.86 8.83 -19.27
C ASP A 146 -3.28 7.64 -20.05
N ASN A 147 -3.77 7.48 -21.30
CA ASN A 147 -3.31 6.43 -22.23
C ASN A 147 -2.06 6.83 -23.03
N GLY A 148 -1.40 7.95 -22.72
CA GLY A 148 -0.17 8.37 -23.37
C GLY A 148 1.03 7.49 -23.01
N ILE A 149 2.06 7.53 -23.85
CA ILE A 149 3.35 6.88 -23.52
C ILE A 149 3.93 7.52 -22.26
N LYS A 150 4.42 6.68 -21.38
CA LYS A 150 5.06 7.04 -20.10
C LYS A 150 6.49 6.51 -20.09
N ALA A 151 7.42 7.26 -19.51
CA ALA A 151 8.81 6.84 -19.36
C ALA A 151 9.07 6.51 -17.88
N PHE A 152 9.25 5.23 -17.53
CA PHE A 152 9.44 4.79 -16.16
C PHE A 152 10.60 3.81 -16.05
N PHE A 153 11.56 4.10 -15.16
CA PHE A 153 12.82 3.34 -14.99
C PHE A 153 13.54 3.04 -16.30
N GLY A 154 13.62 4.05 -17.19
CA GLY A 154 14.30 3.93 -18.48
C GLY A 154 13.56 3.14 -19.56
N LYS A 155 12.35 2.66 -19.28
CA LYS A 155 11.47 2.02 -20.25
C LYS A 155 10.37 2.98 -20.71
N GLU A 156 9.92 2.86 -21.94
CA GLU A 156 8.81 3.65 -22.48
C GLU A 156 7.67 2.74 -22.92
N GLY A 157 6.43 3.14 -22.60
CA GLY A 157 5.23 2.37 -22.93
C GLY A 157 3.95 3.00 -22.40
N ASN A 158 2.81 2.49 -22.85
CA ASN A 158 1.53 2.85 -22.27
C ASN A 158 1.27 1.98 -21.01
N PHE A 159 1.97 2.31 -19.92
CA PHE A 159 1.91 1.56 -18.68
C PHE A 159 0.66 1.89 -17.87
N SER A 160 0.02 0.85 -17.33
CA SER A 160 -1.01 0.91 -16.31
C SER A 160 -0.40 1.04 -14.90
N GLY A 161 -1.21 1.30 -13.88
CA GLY A 161 -0.75 1.29 -12.49
C GLY A 161 -0.18 -0.06 -12.04
N GLU A 162 -0.74 -1.17 -12.54
CA GLU A 162 -0.24 -2.52 -12.23
C GLU A 162 1.12 -2.78 -12.89
N ASP A 163 1.35 -2.29 -14.13
CA ASP A 163 2.65 -2.37 -14.79
C ASP A 163 3.73 -1.60 -14.00
N ILE A 164 3.37 -0.44 -13.44
CA ILE A 164 4.27 0.33 -12.57
C ILE A 164 4.65 -0.47 -11.33
N ILE A 165 3.67 -1.09 -10.66
CA ILE A 165 3.93 -1.96 -9.49
C ILE A 165 4.87 -3.11 -9.89
N ASP A 166 4.63 -3.75 -11.02
CA ASP A 166 5.48 -4.85 -11.51
C ASP A 166 6.91 -4.40 -11.77
N MET A 167 7.11 -3.25 -12.39
CA MET A 167 8.44 -2.70 -12.64
C MET A 167 9.16 -2.31 -11.33
N ILE A 168 8.45 -1.79 -10.35
CA ILE A 168 8.99 -1.52 -9.01
C ILE A 168 9.47 -2.81 -8.35
N LEU A 169 8.66 -3.86 -8.37
CA LEU A 169 8.97 -5.13 -7.71
C LEU A 169 10.07 -5.94 -8.43
N GLN A 170 10.41 -5.60 -9.68
CA GLN A 170 11.58 -6.15 -10.37
C GLN A 170 12.92 -5.58 -9.84
N LYS A 171 12.90 -4.51 -9.04
CA LYS A 171 14.09 -3.95 -8.43
C LYS A 171 14.43 -4.68 -7.12
N PRO A 172 15.68 -5.17 -6.96
CA PRO A 172 16.12 -5.80 -5.72
C PRO A 172 15.98 -4.88 -4.49
N GLU A 173 16.08 -3.56 -4.69
CA GLU A 173 15.95 -2.55 -3.66
C GLU A 173 14.60 -2.63 -2.94
N ALA A 174 13.53 -3.01 -3.66
CA ALA A 174 12.20 -3.19 -3.06
C ALA A 174 12.20 -4.33 -2.04
N ALA A 175 12.82 -5.45 -2.38
CA ALA A 175 12.92 -6.59 -1.47
C ALA A 175 13.80 -6.28 -0.25
N ILE A 176 14.93 -5.60 -0.45
CA ILE A 176 15.82 -5.16 0.64
C ILE A 176 15.09 -4.18 1.58
N PHE A 177 14.32 -3.25 1.02
CA PHE A 177 13.54 -2.29 1.82
C PHE A 177 12.52 -2.99 2.73
N ILE A 178 11.76 -3.95 2.20
CA ILE A 178 10.80 -4.74 2.98
C ILE A 178 11.51 -5.60 4.03
N ALA A 179 12.59 -6.30 3.65
CA ALA A 179 13.38 -7.11 4.56
C ALA A 179 13.93 -6.29 5.74
N ARG A 180 14.41 -5.07 5.49
CA ARG A 180 14.88 -4.14 6.52
C ARG A 180 13.77 -3.74 7.49
N LYS A 181 12.58 -3.44 7.00
CA LYS A 181 11.42 -3.12 7.85
C LYS A 181 10.97 -4.33 8.67
N ALA A 182 10.92 -5.51 8.04
CA ALA A 182 10.61 -6.75 8.75
C ALA A 182 11.65 -7.07 9.83
N TYR A 183 12.94 -6.92 9.54
CA TYR A 183 14.00 -7.10 10.52
C TYR A 183 13.81 -6.19 11.74
N ARG A 184 13.54 -4.90 11.51
CA ARG A 184 13.26 -3.94 12.60
C ARG A 184 12.06 -4.32 13.44
N PHE A 185 11.03 -4.84 12.82
CA PHE A 185 9.79 -5.18 13.51
C PHE A 185 9.90 -6.49 14.32
N PHE A 186 10.65 -7.48 13.82
CA PHE A 186 10.67 -8.82 14.40
C PHE A 186 11.95 -9.15 15.16
N VAL A 187 13.06 -8.46 14.90
CA VAL A 187 14.37 -8.84 15.41
C VAL A 187 15.01 -7.74 16.26
N ASN A 188 15.33 -6.58 15.66
CA ASN A 188 16.05 -5.51 16.38
C ASN A 188 15.89 -4.17 15.65
N ASP A 189 15.77 -3.06 16.40
CA ASP A 189 15.68 -1.70 15.90
C ASP A 189 16.92 -1.28 15.08
N VAL A 190 18.10 -1.82 15.40
CA VAL A 190 19.34 -1.62 14.66
C VAL A 190 19.55 -2.82 13.73
N PRO A 191 19.31 -2.68 12.41
CA PRO A 191 19.44 -3.76 11.47
C PRO A 191 20.88 -4.23 11.30
N ASN A 192 21.09 -5.56 11.28
CA ASN A 192 22.30 -6.15 10.75
C ASN A 192 22.20 -6.20 9.21
N GLU A 193 23.05 -5.44 8.53
CA GLU A 193 23.00 -5.28 7.08
C GLU A 193 23.20 -6.60 6.32
N THR A 194 24.07 -7.50 6.82
CA THR A 194 24.27 -8.82 6.22
C THR A 194 22.98 -9.62 6.24
N HIS A 195 22.32 -9.69 7.38
CA HIS A 195 21.03 -10.40 7.52
C HIS A 195 19.93 -9.76 6.66
N VAL A 196 19.90 -8.43 6.57
CA VAL A 196 18.93 -7.71 5.72
C VAL A 196 19.14 -8.06 4.26
N GLN A 197 20.39 -8.11 3.79
CA GLN A 197 20.72 -8.50 2.41
C GLN A 197 20.32 -9.96 2.12
N GLU A 198 20.61 -10.89 3.02
CA GLU A 198 20.24 -12.30 2.89
C GLU A 198 18.72 -12.47 2.83
N LEU A 199 18.00 -11.85 3.76
CA LEU A 199 16.53 -11.87 3.78
C LEU A 199 15.92 -11.23 2.52
N GLY A 200 16.45 -10.08 2.10
CA GLY A 200 16.00 -9.39 0.89
C GLY A 200 16.23 -10.22 -0.36
N ASN A 201 17.40 -10.84 -0.49
CA ASN A 201 17.71 -11.73 -1.61
C ASN A 201 16.78 -12.97 -1.63
N HIS A 202 16.50 -13.55 -0.46
CA HIS A 202 15.57 -14.67 -0.35
C HIS A 202 14.15 -14.24 -0.74
N PHE A 203 13.68 -13.12 -0.21
CA PHE A 203 12.38 -12.55 -0.54
C PHE A 203 12.24 -12.23 -2.03
N PHE A 204 13.27 -11.65 -2.65
CA PHE A 204 13.28 -11.32 -4.08
C PHE A 204 13.14 -12.55 -4.98
N LYS A 205 13.74 -13.69 -4.58
CA LYS A 205 13.70 -14.95 -5.35
C LYS A 205 12.36 -15.70 -5.21
N ASN A 206 11.64 -15.51 -4.09
CA ASN A 206 10.49 -16.32 -3.70
C ASN A 206 9.18 -15.51 -3.55
N LYS A 207 9.17 -14.31 -4.11
CA LYS A 207 7.99 -13.43 -4.10
C LYS A 207 6.88 -13.94 -5.01
#